data_57234b1fd507b7795e7d258281513ab6
#
_entry.id   57234b1fd507b7795e7d258281513ab6
#
_cell.length_a   1.000
_cell.length_b   1.000
_cell.length_c   1.000
_cell.angle_alpha   90.00
_cell.angle_beta   90.00
_cell.angle_gamma   90.00
#
_symmetry.space_group_name_H-M   'P 1'
#
loop_
_entity.id
_entity.type
_entity.pdbx_description
1 polymer ?
#
loop_
_entity_poly.entity_id
_entity_poly.type
_entity_poly.pdbx_seq_one_letter_code
_entity_poly.pdbx_strand_id
1 'polypeptide(L)'
;MSVYDVALAYEEELFSSCLRQLCGEYSLSFFLVELLWVREFLDKLIRGEIEVGVLIDMASDPYDPADIYYRLAREVKAAGGHVVDDPDITPSSTHKGKLHKILVDNGVPVPETIIIGREELPTFRLTDETKNRIGVPFVVKPGWGSGGRGVILNAISEIDILKSSQQAPHSDRFMLQRRLVPTVLDNRPGWFRVFHVFGEIIPCWWLPATGAYEMVSPLQRHQFGLQPIEGIVHRIAQLSRMEFFSTEVALTEEGRFVAVDYLNDECDMHAKSYWPSGVPDEIVRRVALLMVQKAVTVVHK
;
A
#
# COMPACT_ATOMS: atom_id res chain seq x y z
N MET A 1 28.75 -11.44 17.26
CA MET A 1 27.85 -10.68 16.38
C MET A 1 27.01 -11.68 15.61
N SER A 2 25.70 -11.60 15.71
CA SER A 2 24.79 -12.47 14.95
C SER A 2 24.37 -11.73 13.68
N VAL A 3 24.36 -12.43 12.54
CA VAL A 3 23.94 -11.88 11.26
C VAL A 3 22.61 -12.54 10.87
N TYR A 4 21.62 -11.73 10.51
CA TYR A 4 20.36 -12.18 9.96
C TYR A 4 20.27 -11.70 8.51
N ASP A 5 20.25 -12.62 7.56
CA ASP A 5 20.11 -12.28 6.14
C ASP A 5 18.76 -11.64 5.86
N VAL A 6 17.70 -12.14 6.51
CA VAL A 6 16.34 -11.63 6.40
C VAL A 6 15.73 -11.46 7.80
N ALA A 7 15.21 -10.28 8.08
CA ALA A 7 14.32 -10.03 9.21
C ALA A 7 12.94 -9.59 8.71
N LEU A 8 11.88 -10.04 9.37
CA LEU A 8 10.50 -9.64 9.11
C LEU A 8 9.95 -8.91 10.34
N ALA A 9 9.50 -7.68 10.16
CA ALA A 9 8.73 -6.92 11.15
C ALA A 9 7.25 -7.06 10.81
N TYR A 10 6.62 -8.11 11.24
CA TYR A 10 5.18 -8.42 11.11
C TYR A 10 4.86 -9.83 11.60
N GLU A 11 3.57 -10.12 11.93
CA GLU A 11 3.16 -11.38 12.55
C GLU A 11 2.05 -12.11 11.77
N GLU A 12 2.10 -12.14 10.44
CA GLU A 12 1.13 -12.91 9.66
C GLU A 12 1.53 -14.38 9.51
N GLU A 13 0.69 -15.30 10.02
CA GLU A 13 1.03 -16.71 10.18
C GLU A 13 1.48 -17.39 8.89
N LEU A 14 0.74 -17.26 7.78
CA LEU A 14 1.13 -17.91 6.54
C LEU A 14 2.34 -17.21 5.92
N PHE A 15 2.35 -15.87 5.87
CA PHE A 15 3.42 -15.12 5.24
C PHE A 15 4.76 -15.35 5.94
N SER A 16 4.80 -15.21 7.27
CA SER A 16 6.00 -15.44 8.07
C SER A 16 6.49 -16.90 8.00
N SER A 17 5.58 -17.87 8.01
CA SER A 17 5.94 -19.28 7.88
C SER A 17 6.53 -19.60 6.49
N CYS A 18 5.96 -19.03 5.42
CA CYS A 18 6.49 -19.16 4.07
C CYS A 18 7.88 -18.52 3.93
N LEU A 19 8.08 -17.32 4.47
CA LEU A 19 9.39 -16.67 4.48
C LEU A 19 10.44 -17.52 5.21
N ARG A 20 10.10 -18.02 6.41
CA ARG A 20 10.99 -18.88 7.19
C ARG A 20 11.39 -20.14 6.42
N GLN A 21 10.41 -20.82 5.81
CA GLN A 21 10.66 -22.02 5.02
C GLN A 21 11.57 -21.71 3.82
N LEU A 22 11.20 -20.70 3.03
CA LEU A 22 11.94 -20.32 1.83
C LEU A 22 13.35 -19.82 2.15
N CYS A 23 13.55 -19.04 3.20
CA CYS A 23 14.89 -18.65 3.65
C CYS A 23 15.73 -19.90 3.94
N GLY A 24 15.18 -20.91 4.61
CA GLY A 24 15.88 -22.18 4.82
C GLY A 24 16.25 -22.91 3.52
N GLU A 25 15.36 -22.94 2.53
CA GLU A 25 15.61 -23.53 1.21
C GLU A 25 16.72 -22.80 0.44
N TYR A 26 16.83 -21.47 0.58
CA TYR A 26 17.87 -20.63 -0.03
C TYR A 26 19.11 -20.45 0.86
N SER A 27 19.21 -21.20 1.98
CA SER A 27 20.31 -21.11 2.95
C SER A 27 20.51 -19.72 3.54
N LEU A 28 19.44 -18.96 3.71
CA LEU A 28 19.42 -17.65 4.36
C LEU A 28 18.97 -17.81 5.82
N SER A 29 19.60 -17.08 6.73
CA SER A 29 19.15 -16.92 8.10
C SER A 29 17.92 -16.01 8.17
N PHE A 30 16.92 -16.39 8.97
CA PHE A 30 15.66 -15.63 9.11
C PHE A 30 15.35 -15.32 10.57
N PHE A 31 14.90 -14.09 10.83
CA PHE A 31 14.43 -13.67 12.15
C PHE A 31 13.08 -12.95 12.05
N LEU A 32 12.12 -13.36 12.90
CA LEU A 32 10.84 -12.67 13.04
C LEU A 32 10.94 -11.66 14.21
N VAL A 33 10.77 -10.37 13.91
CA VAL A 33 10.84 -9.29 14.89
C VAL A 33 9.44 -9.03 15.44
N GLU A 34 9.04 -9.79 16.43
CA GLU A 34 7.76 -9.66 17.11
C GLU A 34 7.72 -8.44 18.05
N LEU A 35 6.52 -7.92 18.33
CA LEU A 35 6.32 -6.76 19.19
C LEU A 35 6.98 -6.89 20.58
N LEU A 36 6.98 -8.11 21.15
CA LEU A 36 7.61 -8.39 22.45
C LEU A 36 9.13 -8.20 22.44
N TRP A 37 9.78 -8.41 21.29
CA TRP A 37 11.24 -8.44 21.17
C TRP A 37 11.80 -7.26 20.37
N VAL A 38 10.98 -6.45 19.71
CA VAL A 38 11.46 -5.38 18.81
C VAL A 38 12.38 -4.39 19.54
N ARG A 39 12.10 -4.05 20.79
CA ARG A 39 12.94 -3.13 21.58
C ARG A 39 14.33 -3.73 21.85
N GLU A 40 14.37 -4.97 22.29
CA GLU A 40 15.64 -5.65 22.53
C GLU A 40 16.44 -5.85 21.24
N PHE A 41 15.74 -6.18 20.15
CA PHE A 41 16.33 -6.34 18.83
C PHE A 41 16.94 -5.03 18.33
N LEU A 42 16.20 -3.93 18.44
CA LEU A 42 16.69 -2.59 18.11
C LEU A 42 17.91 -2.18 18.95
N ASP A 43 17.88 -2.42 20.27
CA ASP A 43 19.00 -2.11 21.14
C ASP A 43 20.25 -2.91 20.79
N LYS A 44 20.10 -4.19 20.41
CA LYS A 44 21.23 -5.02 19.93
C LYS A 44 21.78 -4.53 18.59
N LEU A 45 20.91 -4.11 17.67
CA LEU A 45 21.32 -3.54 16.38
C LEU A 45 22.14 -2.26 16.60
N ILE A 46 21.65 -1.32 17.43
CA ILE A 46 22.34 -0.07 17.74
C ILE A 46 23.71 -0.32 18.39
N ARG A 47 23.86 -1.37 19.20
CA ARG A 47 25.15 -1.73 19.81
C ARG A 47 26.07 -2.50 18.86
N GLY A 48 25.63 -2.82 17.64
CA GLY A 48 26.38 -3.64 16.69
C GLY A 48 26.56 -5.09 17.11
N GLU A 49 25.66 -5.61 17.96
CA GLU A 49 25.66 -7.02 18.37
C GLU A 49 24.98 -7.91 17.34
N ILE A 50 24.12 -7.33 16.51
CA ILE A 50 23.46 -7.99 15.39
C ILE A 50 23.56 -7.14 14.12
N GLU A 51 23.49 -7.81 12.97
CA GLU A 51 23.36 -7.20 11.65
C GLU A 51 22.16 -7.78 10.94
N VAL A 52 21.52 -6.96 10.06
CA VAL A 52 20.37 -7.35 9.24
C VAL A 52 20.70 -7.03 7.78
N GLY A 53 20.66 -8.03 6.91
CA GLY A 53 20.89 -7.86 5.48
C GLY A 53 19.69 -7.21 4.79
N VAL A 54 18.49 -7.78 4.99
CA VAL A 54 17.21 -7.27 4.47
C VAL A 54 16.17 -7.25 5.58
N LEU A 55 15.56 -6.10 5.82
CA LEU A 55 14.37 -5.97 6.66
C LEU A 55 13.14 -5.87 5.75
N ILE A 56 12.20 -6.80 5.88
CA ILE A 56 10.86 -6.69 5.33
C ILE A 56 10.02 -5.99 6.40
N ASP A 57 9.72 -4.72 6.17
CA ASP A 57 8.99 -3.88 7.12
C ASP A 57 7.52 -3.83 6.75
N MET A 58 6.69 -4.42 7.58
CA MET A 58 5.23 -4.45 7.43
C MET A 58 4.51 -4.01 8.70
N ALA A 59 5.18 -3.22 9.55
CA ALA A 59 4.66 -2.82 10.85
C ALA A 59 4.91 -1.36 11.22
N SER A 60 5.68 -0.62 10.43
CA SER A 60 6.04 0.77 10.72
C SER A 60 4.88 1.73 10.51
N ASP A 61 4.66 2.66 11.44
CA ASP A 61 3.95 3.89 11.16
C ASP A 61 4.94 5.00 10.74
N PRO A 62 5.10 5.28 9.43
CA PRO A 62 6.07 6.25 8.94
C PRO A 62 5.69 7.70 9.31
N TYR A 63 4.51 7.93 9.87
CA TYR A 63 4.02 9.24 10.33
C TYR A 63 4.20 9.46 11.84
N ASP A 64 4.58 8.42 12.59
CA ASP A 64 4.97 8.52 13.98
C ASP A 64 6.49 8.33 14.16
N PRO A 65 7.27 9.40 14.35
CA PRO A 65 8.72 9.28 14.56
C PRO A 65 9.10 8.49 15.82
N ALA A 66 8.14 8.27 16.73
CA ALA A 66 8.33 7.48 17.95
C ALA A 66 8.00 6.00 17.76
N ASP A 67 7.39 5.64 16.62
CA ASP A 67 7.09 4.25 16.29
C ASP A 67 8.35 3.40 16.29
N ILE A 68 8.27 2.25 16.99
CA ILE A 68 9.46 1.44 17.27
C ILE A 68 9.92 0.68 16.02
N TYR A 69 9.00 0.26 15.15
CA TYR A 69 9.34 -0.41 13.89
C TYR A 69 9.89 0.57 12.86
N TYR A 70 9.33 1.79 12.80
CA TYR A 70 9.90 2.83 11.95
C TYR A 70 11.32 3.21 12.38
N ARG A 71 11.60 3.28 13.68
CA ARG A 71 12.96 3.45 14.19
C ARG A 71 13.85 2.28 13.84
N LEU A 72 13.36 1.03 13.97
CA LEU A 72 14.11 -0.16 13.55
C LEU A 72 14.48 -0.11 12.06
N ALA A 73 13.51 0.21 11.18
CA ALA A 73 13.74 0.36 9.76
C ALA A 73 14.85 1.37 9.44
N ARG A 74 14.83 2.52 10.10
CA ARG A 74 15.86 3.56 9.94
C ARG A 74 17.24 3.09 10.43
N GLU A 75 17.31 2.41 11.56
CA GLU A 75 18.59 1.90 12.09
C GLU A 75 19.15 0.76 11.22
N VAL A 76 18.33 -0.15 10.70
CA VAL A 76 18.76 -1.16 9.73
C VAL A 76 19.35 -0.49 8.50
N LYS A 77 18.67 0.52 7.94
CA LYS A 77 19.19 1.29 6.81
C LYS A 77 20.50 2.00 7.13
N ALA A 78 20.60 2.65 8.30
CA ALA A 78 21.79 3.34 8.74
C ALA A 78 22.98 2.38 8.94
N ALA A 79 22.72 1.13 9.34
CA ALA A 79 23.73 0.07 9.45
C ALA A 79 24.13 -0.54 8.09
N GLY A 80 23.50 -0.12 6.97
CA GLY A 80 23.81 -0.60 5.63
C GLY A 80 22.91 -1.75 5.15
N GLY A 81 21.92 -2.16 5.93
CA GLY A 81 20.90 -3.12 5.52
C GLY A 81 19.90 -2.54 4.50
N HIS A 82 19.32 -3.38 3.70
CA HIS A 82 18.23 -3.03 2.78
C HIS A 82 16.88 -3.11 3.50
N VAL A 83 16.05 -2.09 3.36
CA VAL A 83 14.70 -2.08 3.95
C VAL A 83 13.67 -2.04 2.83
N VAL A 84 12.70 -2.92 2.88
CA VAL A 84 11.53 -2.98 2.01
C VAL A 84 10.31 -2.49 2.81
N ASP A 85 9.80 -1.24 2.63
CA ASP A 85 10.32 -0.22 1.72
C ASP A 85 11.24 0.79 2.45
N ASP A 86 11.96 1.60 1.66
CA ASP A 86 12.92 2.58 2.18
C ASP A 86 12.25 3.60 3.12
N PRO A 87 12.59 3.66 4.42
CA PRO A 87 11.93 4.51 5.41
C PRO A 87 12.07 6.01 5.14
N ASP A 88 13.05 6.47 4.33
CA ASP A 88 13.18 7.88 3.96
C ASP A 88 12.24 8.27 2.81
N ILE A 89 11.73 7.29 2.06
CA ILE A 89 10.85 7.47 0.90
C ILE A 89 9.40 7.27 1.29
N THR A 90 9.10 6.27 2.09
CA THR A 90 7.75 5.84 2.47
C THR A 90 6.85 6.99 2.95
N PRO A 91 7.27 7.92 3.86
CA PRO A 91 6.38 8.97 4.33
C PRO A 91 5.88 9.93 3.24
N SER A 92 6.69 10.13 2.19
CA SER A 92 6.29 11.00 1.08
C SER A 92 5.44 10.27 0.04
N SER A 93 5.73 8.99 -0.18
CA SER A 93 5.07 8.16 -1.20
C SER A 93 3.70 7.66 -0.75
N THR A 94 3.52 7.38 0.54
CA THR A 94 2.22 6.97 1.09
C THR A 94 1.27 8.14 1.33
N HIS A 95 1.78 9.38 1.26
CA HIS A 95 0.94 10.58 1.40
C HIS A 95 0.07 10.81 0.15
N LYS A 96 -1.19 10.41 0.21
CA LYS A 96 -2.13 10.38 -0.92
C LYS A 96 -2.21 11.72 -1.69
N GLY A 97 -2.26 12.85 -0.99
CA GLY A 97 -2.35 14.16 -1.62
C GLY A 97 -1.08 14.60 -2.36
N LYS A 98 0.12 14.22 -1.86
CA LYS A 98 1.38 14.50 -2.54
C LYS A 98 1.55 13.60 -3.75
N LEU A 99 1.32 12.29 -3.56
CA LEU A 99 1.41 11.31 -4.64
C LEU A 99 0.40 11.62 -5.76
N HIS A 100 -0.84 11.99 -5.42
CA HIS A 100 -1.83 12.37 -6.42
C HIS A 100 -1.31 13.44 -7.38
N LYS A 101 -0.71 14.50 -6.86
CA LYS A 101 -0.15 15.57 -7.70
C LYS A 101 0.93 15.02 -8.64
N ILE A 102 1.84 14.20 -8.12
CA ILE A 102 2.90 13.58 -8.92
C ILE A 102 2.29 12.71 -10.03
N LEU A 103 1.25 11.92 -9.73
CA LEU A 103 0.59 11.05 -10.69
C LEU A 103 -0.09 11.86 -11.81
N VAL A 104 -0.82 12.93 -11.46
CA VAL A 104 -1.46 13.83 -12.43
C VAL A 104 -0.43 14.48 -13.33
N ASP A 105 0.63 15.06 -12.76
CA ASP A 105 1.70 15.76 -13.49
C ASP A 105 2.44 14.81 -14.47
N ASN A 106 2.36 13.49 -14.23
CA ASN A 106 2.98 12.45 -15.04
C ASN A 106 1.98 11.63 -15.89
N GLY A 107 0.73 12.08 -16.01
CA GLY A 107 -0.27 11.49 -16.89
C GLY A 107 -0.80 10.12 -16.46
N VAL A 108 -0.64 9.73 -15.19
CA VAL A 108 -1.26 8.51 -14.67
C VAL A 108 -2.77 8.74 -14.56
N PRO A 109 -3.61 7.84 -15.09
CA PRO A 109 -5.06 7.97 -14.96
C PRO A 109 -5.49 7.89 -13.50
N VAL A 110 -6.02 8.98 -12.97
CA VAL A 110 -6.58 9.08 -11.62
C VAL A 110 -7.93 9.82 -11.68
N PRO A 111 -8.82 9.66 -10.70
CA PRO A 111 -10.08 10.39 -10.70
C PRO A 111 -9.85 11.90 -10.52
N GLU A 112 -10.75 12.70 -11.12
CA GLU A 112 -10.78 14.14 -10.84
C GLU A 112 -10.83 14.41 -9.34
N THR A 113 -9.89 15.22 -8.86
CA THR A 113 -9.69 15.45 -7.43
C THR A 113 -9.41 16.92 -7.15
N ILE A 114 -9.97 17.44 -6.07
CA ILE A 114 -9.62 18.74 -5.49
C ILE A 114 -8.94 18.45 -4.15
N ILE A 115 -7.78 19.04 -3.92
CA ILE A 115 -7.05 18.89 -2.67
C ILE A 115 -7.18 20.18 -1.90
N ILE A 116 -7.61 20.09 -0.64
CA ILE A 116 -7.77 21.23 0.28
C ILE A 116 -6.89 20.99 1.51
N GLY A 117 -6.21 22.04 1.95
CA GLY A 117 -5.44 22.03 3.20
C GLY A 117 -6.37 22.03 4.42
N ARG A 118 -5.89 21.52 5.53
CA ARG A 118 -6.65 21.55 6.79
C ARG A 118 -6.98 22.96 7.21
N GLU A 119 -6.08 23.91 7.00
CA GLU A 119 -6.25 25.33 7.28
C GLU A 119 -7.33 26.00 6.42
N GLU A 120 -7.62 25.46 5.25
CA GLU A 120 -8.64 25.97 4.33
C GLU A 120 -10.06 25.49 4.68
N LEU A 121 -10.20 24.41 5.47
CA LEU A 121 -11.50 23.80 5.80
C LEU A 121 -12.54 24.79 6.33
N PRO A 122 -12.22 25.75 7.22
CA PRO A 122 -13.22 26.67 7.76
C PRO A 122 -13.82 27.60 6.71
N THR A 123 -13.06 27.92 5.67
CA THR A 123 -13.44 28.89 4.63
C THR A 123 -13.82 28.22 3.32
N PHE A 124 -13.52 26.93 3.15
CA PHE A 124 -13.85 26.18 1.93
C PHE A 124 -15.35 26.15 1.70
N ARG A 125 -15.76 26.38 0.46
CA ARG A 125 -17.15 26.30 0.01
C ARG A 125 -17.24 25.41 -1.23
N LEU A 126 -18.22 24.54 -1.20
CA LEU A 126 -18.51 23.62 -2.29
C LEU A 126 -19.34 24.36 -3.37
N THR A 127 -18.65 25.10 -4.22
CA THR A 127 -19.29 25.85 -5.31
C THR A 127 -19.86 24.93 -6.39
N ASP A 128 -20.72 25.47 -7.26
CA ASP A 128 -21.26 24.69 -8.39
C ASP A 128 -20.14 24.26 -9.36
N GLU A 129 -19.10 25.06 -9.53
CA GLU A 129 -17.90 24.69 -10.30
C GLU A 129 -17.21 23.46 -9.68
N THR A 130 -16.99 23.49 -8.36
CA THR A 130 -16.42 22.37 -7.60
C THR A 130 -17.28 21.12 -7.77
N LYS A 131 -18.61 21.23 -7.58
CA LYS A 131 -19.56 20.11 -7.73
C LYS A 131 -19.54 19.55 -9.16
N ASN A 132 -19.51 20.40 -10.16
CA ASN A 132 -19.45 19.96 -11.56
C ASN A 132 -18.14 19.21 -11.86
N ARG A 133 -17.03 19.62 -11.25
CA ARG A 133 -15.73 19.00 -11.44
C ARG A 133 -15.63 17.61 -10.80
N ILE A 134 -16.00 17.47 -9.52
CA ILE A 134 -15.87 16.20 -8.80
C ILE A 134 -17.13 15.35 -8.78
N GLY A 135 -18.29 15.90 -9.16
CA GLY A 135 -19.60 15.26 -9.05
C GLY A 135 -20.17 15.30 -7.63
N VAL A 136 -21.45 14.94 -7.50
CA VAL A 136 -22.15 14.73 -6.22
C VAL A 136 -23.00 13.48 -6.36
N PRO A 137 -22.85 12.46 -5.48
CA PRO A 137 -21.93 12.42 -4.37
C PRO A 137 -20.45 12.23 -4.79
N PHE A 138 -19.53 12.65 -3.93
CA PHE A 138 -18.09 12.49 -4.10
C PHE A 138 -17.46 11.71 -2.95
N VAL A 139 -16.18 11.40 -3.06
CA VAL A 139 -15.40 10.73 -2.00
C VAL A 139 -14.51 11.74 -1.31
N VAL A 140 -14.50 11.72 0.03
CA VAL A 140 -13.50 12.46 0.83
C VAL A 140 -12.49 11.47 1.36
N LYS A 141 -11.20 11.74 1.15
CA LYS A 141 -10.09 10.96 1.70
C LYS A 141 -9.11 11.88 2.42
N PRO A 142 -8.67 11.55 3.65
CA PRO A 142 -7.52 12.21 4.26
C PRO A 142 -6.27 12.07 3.39
N GLY A 143 -5.39 13.05 3.42
CA GLY A 143 -4.13 13.04 2.69
C GLY A 143 -3.20 11.91 3.11
N TRP A 144 -3.28 11.50 4.37
CA TRP A 144 -2.60 10.34 4.93
C TRP A 144 -3.45 9.69 6.02
N GLY A 145 -3.20 8.40 6.24
CA GLY A 145 -3.96 7.53 7.12
C GLY A 145 -4.23 6.17 6.49
N SER A 146 -4.43 5.16 7.32
CA SER A 146 -4.65 3.76 6.96
C SER A 146 -6.04 3.28 7.37
N GLY A 147 -6.44 2.08 6.92
CA GLY A 147 -7.67 1.40 7.36
C GLY A 147 -8.98 2.15 7.05
N GLY A 148 -8.99 3.03 6.06
CA GLY A 148 -10.20 3.78 5.67
C GLY A 148 -10.66 4.83 6.69
N ARG A 149 -9.88 5.11 7.72
CA ARG A 149 -10.24 6.11 8.75
C ARG A 149 -10.40 7.49 8.12
N GLY A 150 -11.55 8.12 8.35
CA GLY A 150 -11.87 9.42 7.78
C GLY A 150 -12.27 9.40 6.30
N VAL A 151 -12.36 8.24 5.65
CA VAL A 151 -12.88 8.14 4.28
C VAL A 151 -14.40 8.20 4.29
N ILE A 152 -14.99 9.10 3.49
CA ILE A 152 -16.43 9.22 3.30
C ILE A 152 -16.76 8.99 1.82
N LEU A 153 -17.41 7.89 1.51
CA LEU A 153 -17.64 7.43 0.13
C LEU A 153 -18.77 8.16 -0.60
N ASN A 154 -19.71 8.77 0.12
CA ASN A 154 -20.89 9.43 -0.45
C ASN A 154 -21.08 10.82 0.17
N ALA A 155 -20.05 11.62 0.13
CA ALA A 155 -20.11 13.00 0.61
C ALA A 155 -20.94 13.87 -0.34
N ILE A 156 -21.76 14.77 0.22
CA ILE A 156 -22.62 15.67 -0.54
C ILE A 156 -22.45 17.14 -0.12
N SER A 157 -21.73 17.39 0.97
CA SER A 157 -21.65 18.71 1.60
C SER A 157 -20.32 18.94 2.32
N GLU A 158 -20.07 20.20 2.70
CA GLU A 158 -18.93 20.59 3.55
C GLU A 158 -18.97 19.92 4.92
N ILE A 159 -20.16 19.59 5.42
CA ILE A 159 -20.31 18.87 6.71
C ILE A 159 -19.63 17.50 6.63
N ASP A 160 -19.69 16.82 5.49
CA ASP A 160 -19.06 15.54 5.32
C ASP A 160 -17.53 15.66 5.27
N ILE A 161 -17.02 16.76 4.69
CA ILE A 161 -15.58 17.06 4.71
C ILE A 161 -15.11 17.31 6.16
N LEU A 162 -15.89 18.06 6.93
CA LEU A 162 -15.59 18.29 8.35
C LEU A 162 -15.63 17.01 9.16
N LYS A 163 -16.59 16.10 8.93
CA LYS A 163 -16.63 14.78 9.57
C LYS A 163 -15.37 13.97 9.26
N SER A 164 -14.93 13.96 8.00
CA SER A 164 -13.67 13.32 7.61
C SER A 164 -12.49 13.89 8.42
N SER A 165 -12.42 15.22 8.55
CA SER A 165 -11.35 15.90 9.29
C SER A 165 -11.33 15.59 10.79
N GLN A 166 -12.48 15.36 11.39
CA GLN A 166 -12.60 14.96 12.79
C GLN A 166 -12.12 13.52 13.01
N GLN A 167 -12.37 12.63 12.06
CA GLN A 167 -11.93 11.23 12.10
C GLN A 167 -10.43 11.07 11.79
N ALA A 168 -9.83 12.02 11.08
CA ALA A 168 -8.42 12.05 10.75
C ALA A 168 -7.74 13.34 11.25
N PRO A 169 -7.59 13.53 12.58
CA PRO A 169 -7.16 14.78 13.18
C PRO A 169 -5.74 15.19 12.79
N HIS A 170 -4.90 14.23 12.42
CA HIS A 170 -3.50 14.48 12.07
C HIS A 170 -3.28 14.73 10.56
N SER A 171 -4.27 14.49 9.71
CA SER A 171 -4.12 14.74 8.27
C SER A 171 -4.00 16.25 7.98
N ASP A 172 -2.98 16.63 7.22
CA ASP A 172 -2.70 18.02 6.83
C ASP A 172 -3.61 18.52 5.69
N ARG A 173 -4.17 17.59 4.90
CA ARG A 173 -5.04 17.90 3.76
C ARG A 173 -6.08 16.83 3.51
N PHE A 174 -7.06 17.15 2.67
CA PHE A 174 -8.16 16.29 2.28
C PHE A 174 -8.34 16.29 0.77
N MET A 175 -8.59 15.13 0.22
CA MET A 175 -8.86 14.93 -1.20
C MET A 175 -10.37 14.79 -1.40
N LEU A 176 -10.96 15.69 -2.20
CA LEU A 176 -12.33 15.58 -2.67
C LEU A 176 -12.28 14.95 -4.06
N GLN A 177 -12.60 13.69 -4.16
CA GLN A 177 -12.36 12.89 -5.35
C GLN A 177 -13.69 12.51 -6.01
N ARG A 178 -13.75 12.61 -7.34
CA ARG A 178 -14.88 12.11 -8.12
C ARG A 178 -15.12 10.64 -7.79
N ARG A 179 -16.33 10.32 -7.42
CA ARG A 179 -16.74 8.94 -7.20
C ARG A 179 -16.79 8.20 -8.53
N LEU A 180 -16.07 7.11 -8.64
CA LEU A 180 -16.09 6.23 -9.81
C LEU A 180 -17.16 5.15 -9.64
N VAL A 181 -17.81 4.82 -10.75
CA VAL A 181 -18.66 3.66 -10.89
C VAL A 181 -17.92 2.69 -11.81
N PRO A 182 -17.50 1.53 -11.30
CA PRO A 182 -16.81 0.56 -12.15
C PRO A 182 -17.81 -0.14 -13.08
N THR A 183 -17.35 -0.49 -14.28
CA THR A 183 -18.12 -1.37 -15.16
C THR A 183 -18.29 -2.76 -14.52
N VAL A 184 -19.31 -3.48 -14.93
CA VAL A 184 -19.53 -4.86 -14.46
C VAL A 184 -18.84 -5.83 -15.41
N LEU A 185 -17.98 -6.68 -14.86
CA LEU A 185 -17.27 -7.75 -15.57
C LEU A 185 -17.64 -9.08 -14.91
N ASP A 186 -18.24 -9.99 -15.63
CA ASP A 186 -18.57 -11.33 -15.12
C ASP A 186 -19.33 -11.28 -13.77
N ASN A 187 -20.41 -10.45 -13.72
CA ASN A 187 -21.27 -10.19 -12.56
C ASN A 187 -20.57 -9.61 -11.31
N ARG A 188 -19.40 -9.02 -11.46
CA ARG A 188 -18.64 -8.34 -10.38
C ARG A 188 -18.17 -6.96 -10.85
N PRO A 189 -17.90 -6.02 -9.92
CA PRO A 189 -17.35 -4.73 -10.30
C PRO A 189 -15.96 -4.92 -10.92
N GLY A 190 -15.66 -4.21 -12.00
CA GLY A 190 -14.33 -4.12 -12.59
C GLY A 190 -13.39 -3.32 -11.69
N TRP A 191 -13.12 -3.85 -10.51
CA TRP A 191 -12.27 -3.26 -9.48
C TRP A 191 -11.21 -4.25 -9.04
N PHE A 192 -9.97 -3.80 -9.06
CA PHE A 192 -8.81 -4.66 -8.86
C PHE A 192 -7.94 -4.10 -7.74
N ARG A 193 -7.51 -4.98 -6.83
CA ARG A 193 -6.37 -4.74 -5.95
C ARG A 193 -5.16 -5.36 -6.61
N VAL A 194 -4.12 -4.57 -6.80
CA VAL A 194 -2.95 -4.99 -7.59
C VAL A 194 -1.71 -4.85 -6.73
N PHE A 195 -1.01 -5.96 -6.51
CA PHE A 195 0.27 -5.94 -5.82
C PHE A 195 1.39 -5.65 -6.81
N HIS A 196 2.29 -4.76 -6.43
CA HIS A 196 3.61 -4.58 -7.05
C HIS A 196 4.66 -5.14 -6.10
N VAL A 197 5.49 -6.05 -6.58
CA VAL A 197 6.54 -6.69 -5.79
C VAL A 197 7.81 -6.76 -6.63
N PHE A 198 8.75 -5.83 -6.43
CA PHE A 198 10.02 -5.74 -7.17
C PHE A 198 9.88 -5.79 -8.70
N GLY A 199 8.83 -5.22 -9.25
CA GLY A 199 8.53 -5.20 -10.69
C GLY A 199 7.55 -6.28 -11.14
N GLU A 200 7.27 -7.31 -10.34
CA GLU A 200 6.17 -8.22 -10.64
C GLU A 200 4.82 -7.59 -10.26
N ILE A 201 3.81 -7.78 -11.12
CA ILE A 201 2.47 -7.22 -10.94
C ILE A 201 1.46 -8.35 -10.85
N ILE A 202 0.75 -8.39 -9.71
CA ILE A 202 -0.19 -9.45 -9.38
C ILE A 202 -1.58 -8.84 -9.17
N PRO A 203 -2.46 -8.84 -10.18
CA PRO A 203 -3.82 -8.34 -10.04
C PRO A 203 -4.74 -9.35 -9.36
N CYS A 204 -5.58 -8.86 -8.46
CA CYS A 204 -6.69 -9.57 -7.83
C CYS A 204 -8.00 -8.85 -8.14
N TRP A 205 -9.10 -9.57 -8.27
CA TRP A 205 -10.41 -8.97 -8.08
C TRP A 205 -10.50 -8.43 -6.66
N TRP A 206 -11.04 -7.24 -6.54
CA TRP A 206 -11.27 -6.60 -5.25
C TRP A 206 -12.75 -6.26 -5.09
N LEU A 207 -13.33 -6.65 -3.97
CA LEU A 207 -14.71 -6.37 -3.61
C LEU A 207 -14.73 -5.36 -2.46
N PRO A 208 -14.76 -4.04 -2.74
CA PRO A 208 -14.63 -3.01 -1.69
C PRO A 208 -15.71 -3.10 -0.61
N ALA A 209 -16.90 -3.64 -0.93
CA ALA A 209 -18.00 -3.79 0.01
C ALA A 209 -17.72 -4.82 1.12
N THR A 210 -16.90 -5.81 0.85
CA THR A 210 -16.59 -6.92 1.77
C THR A 210 -15.11 -6.98 2.14
N GLY A 211 -14.25 -6.22 1.46
CA GLY A 211 -12.80 -6.33 1.60
C GLY A 211 -12.23 -7.66 1.10
N ALA A 212 -12.94 -8.35 0.21
CA ALA A 212 -12.54 -9.69 -0.23
C ALA A 212 -11.71 -9.65 -1.51
N TYR A 213 -10.69 -10.50 -1.54
CA TYR A 213 -9.86 -10.75 -2.71
C TYR A 213 -10.27 -12.04 -3.42
N GLU A 214 -10.17 -12.04 -4.75
CA GLU A 214 -10.23 -13.24 -5.56
C GLU A 214 -9.12 -13.24 -6.63
N MET A 215 -8.67 -14.44 -6.99
CA MET A 215 -7.66 -14.58 -8.05
C MET A 215 -8.17 -14.08 -9.40
N VAL A 216 -7.34 -13.35 -10.13
CA VAL A 216 -7.56 -13.10 -11.56
C VAL A 216 -6.83 -14.19 -12.34
N SER A 217 -7.58 -15.04 -13.04
CA SER A 217 -6.99 -16.08 -13.87
C SER A 217 -6.32 -15.50 -15.12
N PRO A 218 -5.32 -16.20 -15.72
CA PRO A 218 -4.73 -15.79 -16.99
C PRO A 218 -5.76 -15.62 -18.12
N LEU A 219 -6.80 -16.45 -18.14
CA LEU A 219 -7.89 -16.35 -19.09
C LEU A 219 -8.68 -15.04 -18.90
N GLN A 220 -9.05 -14.71 -17.66
CA GLN A 220 -9.75 -13.46 -17.34
C GLN A 220 -8.89 -12.22 -17.66
N ARG A 221 -7.58 -12.30 -17.39
CA ARG A 221 -6.64 -11.22 -17.73
C ARG A 221 -6.64 -10.89 -19.22
N HIS A 222 -6.67 -11.92 -20.06
CA HIS A 222 -6.79 -11.76 -21.51
C HIS A 222 -8.21 -11.33 -21.93
N GLN A 223 -9.23 -12.02 -21.43
CA GLN A 223 -10.64 -11.78 -21.79
C GLN A 223 -11.09 -10.35 -21.51
N PHE A 224 -10.68 -9.78 -20.38
CA PHE A 224 -11.08 -8.42 -19.97
C PHE A 224 -10.04 -7.35 -20.32
N GLY A 225 -8.99 -7.70 -21.04
CA GLY A 225 -7.99 -6.75 -21.52
C GLY A 225 -7.29 -6.01 -20.38
N LEU A 226 -6.83 -6.72 -19.33
CA LEU A 226 -6.29 -6.10 -18.10
C LEU A 226 -4.84 -5.62 -18.23
N GLN A 227 -4.21 -5.72 -19.43
CA GLN A 227 -2.82 -5.28 -19.66
C GLN A 227 -2.55 -3.82 -19.29
N PRO A 228 -3.47 -2.85 -19.49
CA PRO A 228 -3.21 -1.46 -19.10
C PRO A 228 -2.95 -1.27 -17.61
N ILE A 229 -3.45 -2.16 -16.74
CA ILE A 229 -3.18 -2.14 -15.29
C ILE A 229 -1.68 -2.19 -15.03
N GLU A 230 -0.93 -3.02 -15.77
CA GLU A 230 0.52 -3.16 -15.60
C GLU A 230 1.25 -1.84 -15.84
N GLY A 231 0.89 -1.13 -16.92
CA GLY A 231 1.46 0.18 -17.24
C GLY A 231 1.20 1.22 -16.14
N ILE A 232 -0.02 1.24 -15.59
CA ILE A 232 -0.39 2.12 -14.48
C ILE A 232 0.45 1.81 -13.24
N VAL A 233 0.52 0.54 -12.84
CA VAL A 233 1.21 0.13 -11.62
C VAL A 233 2.72 0.31 -11.73
N HIS A 234 3.33 -0.04 -12.85
CA HIS A 234 4.75 0.27 -13.10
C HIS A 234 5.05 1.76 -13.02
N ARG A 235 4.15 2.60 -13.55
CA ARG A 235 4.35 4.04 -13.47
C ARG A 235 4.23 4.55 -12.04
N ILE A 236 3.29 4.04 -11.24
CA ILE A 236 3.19 4.34 -9.82
C ILE A 236 4.49 3.93 -9.10
N ALA A 237 4.98 2.72 -9.33
CA ALA A 237 6.22 2.23 -8.73
C ALA A 237 7.43 3.13 -9.05
N GLN A 238 7.59 3.53 -10.32
CA GLN A 238 8.66 4.43 -10.74
C GLN A 238 8.60 5.80 -10.06
N LEU A 239 7.39 6.36 -9.95
CA LEU A 239 7.18 7.70 -9.38
C LEU A 239 7.24 7.71 -7.86
N SER A 240 6.73 6.67 -7.20
CA SER A 240 6.78 6.51 -5.76
C SER A 240 8.14 6.00 -5.27
N ARG A 241 8.90 5.28 -6.11
CA ARG A 241 10.13 4.57 -5.79
C ARG A 241 9.94 3.46 -4.77
N MET A 242 8.70 2.97 -4.58
CA MET A 242 8.40 1.88 -3.67
C MET A 242 8.65 0.53 -4.37
N GLU A 243 9.22 -0.41 -3.64
CA GLU A 243 9.53 -1.75 -4.13
C GLU A 243 8.38 -2.74 -3.89
N PHE A 244 7.60 -2.54 -2.82
CA PHE A 244 6.48 -3.38 -2.45
C PHE A 244 5.28 -2.54 -1.99
N PHE A 245 4.17 -2.62 -2.69
CA PHE A 245 2.92 -1.96 -2.34
C PHE A 245 1.72 -2.60 -3.02
N SER A 246 0.52 -2.26 -2.60
CA SER A 246 -0.68 -2.53 -3.38
C SER A 246 -1.38 -1.24 -3.79
N THR A 247 -2.08 -1.28 -4.92
CA THR A 247 -2.88 -0.17 -5.44
C THR A 247 -4.26 -0.68 -5.84
N GLU A 248 -5.25 0.22 -5.87
CA GLU A 248 -6.57 -0.10 -6.41
C GLU A 248 -6.75 0.52 -7.79
N VAL A 249 -7.17 -0.29 -8.75
CA VAL A 249 -7.46 0.15 -10.11
C VAL A 249 -8.89 -0.24 -10.48
N ALA A 250 -9.67 0.72 -10.95
CA ALA A 250 -11.03 0.49 -11.44
C ALA A 250 -11.10 0.61 -12.97
N LEU A 251 -11.90 -0.24 -13.61
CA LEU A 251 -12.30 -0.08 -15.00
C LEU A 251 -13.64 0.68 -15.02
N THR A 252 -13.64 1.88 -15.58
CA THR A 252 -14.84 2.72 -15.68
C THR A 252 -15.78 2.28 -16.80
N GLU A 253 -17.02 2.77 -16.79
CA GLU A 253 -18.01 2.50 -17.84
C GLU A 253 -17.54 3.02 -19.22
N GLU A 254 -16.67 4.03 -19.25
CA GLU A 254 -16.05 4.54 -20.47
C GLU A 254 -14.89 3.67 -20.97
N GLY A 255 -14.64 2.53 -20.35
CA GLY A 255 -13.59 1.58 -20.73
C GLY A 255 -12.17 2.03 -20.34
N ARG A 256 -12.01 2.93 -19.37
CA ARG A 256 -10.71 3.42 -18.92
C ARG A 256 -10.32 2.80 -17.59
N PHE A 257 -9.09 2.33 -17.47
CA PHE A 257 -8.49 1.94 -16.18
C PHE A 257 -8.00 3.19 -15.45
N VAL A 258 -8.35 3.31 -14.18
CA VAL A 258 -8.07 4.48 -13.35
C VAL A 258 -7.58 4.02 -11.97
N ALA A 259 -6.43 4.51 -11.53
CA ALA A 259 -5.94 4.24 -10.18
C ALA A 259 -6.75 5.04 -9.15
N VAL A 260 -7.32 4.36 -8.17
CA VAL A 260 -8.26 4.96 -7.20
C VAL A 260 -7.64 5.14 -5.83
N ASP A 261 -6.98 4.14 -5.31
CA ASP A 261 -6.14 4.21 -4.11
C ASP A 261 -4.72 3.85 -4.50
N TYR A 262 -3.86 4.86 -4.51
CA TYR A 262 -2.63 4.83 -5.30
C TYR A 262 -1.57 3.92 -4.72
N LEU A 263 -1.43 3.91 -3.39
CA LEU A 263 -0.38 3.19 -2.73
C LEU A 263 -0.82 2.84 -1.32
N ASN A 264 -0.89 1.56 -1.05
CA ASN A 264 -1.04 0.98 0.27
C ASN A 264 0.25 0.26 0.60
N ASP A 265 0.98 0.80 1.50
CA ASP A 265 2.06 0.29 2.29
C ASP A 265 1.50 0.20 3.71
N GLU A 266 1.78 -0.71 4.27
CA GLU A 266 1.84 -2.09 4.45
C GLU A 266 0.80 -2.87 3.61
N CYS A 267 1.25 -3.80 2.80
CA CYS A 267 0.33 -4.66 2.07
C CYS A 267 -0.34 -5.65 3.00
N ASP A 268 -1.65 -5.77 2.87
CA ASP A 268 -2.38 -6.86 3.53
C ASP A 268 -1.85 -8.22 3.02
N MET A 269 -1.36 -9.05 3.96
CA MET A 269 -0.91 -10.43 3.70
C MET A 269 -1.68 -11.45 4.54
N HIS A 270 -2.83 -11.07 5.13
CA HIS A 270 -3.74 -12.01 5.78
C HIS A 270 -4.21 -13.05 4.78
N ALA A 271 -3.86 -14.29 5.01
CA ALA A 271 -4.15 -15.37 4.06
C ALA A 271 -5.63 -15.79 4.11
N LYS A 272 -6.20 -16.08 2.95
CA LYS A 272 -7.60 -16.49 2.80
C LYS A 272 -7.92 -17.78 3.54
N SER A 273 -6.95 -18.66 3.74
CA SER A 273 -7.11 -19.89 4.55
C SER A 273 -7.37 -19.60 6.02
N TYR A 274 -6.99 -18.44 6.54
CA TYR A 274 -7.24 -18.00 7.92
C TYR A 274 -8.37 -16.97 8.01
N TRP A 275 -8.52 -16.13 6.99
CA TRP A 275 -9.46 -15.02 6.96
C TRP A 275 -10.28 -15.06 5.67
N PRO A 276 -11.61 -15.24 5.70
CA PRO A 276 -12.43 -15.38 4.50
C PRO A 276 -12.30 -14.23 3.48
N SER A 277 -12.03 -13.01 3.97
CA SER A 277 -11.75 -11.83 3.15
C SER A 277 -10.27 -11.67 2.78
N GLY A 278 -9.39 -12.54 3.26
CA GLY A 278 -7.95 -12.42 3.08
C GLY A 278 -7.47 -12.60 1.64
N VAL A 279 -6.19 -12.32 1.46
CA VAL A 279 -5.46 -12.50 0.20
C VAL A 279 -5.36 -13.98 -0.14
N PRO A 280 -5.60 -14.40 -1.40
CA PRO A 280 -5.44 -15.79 -1.78
C PRO A 280 -4.06 -16.34 -1.41
N ASP A 281 -4.03 -17.51 -0.80
CA ASP A 281 -2.81 -18.14 -0.27
C ASP A 281 -1.69 -18.25 -1.31
N GLU A 282 -2.05 -18.51 -2.57
CA GLU A 282 -1.10 -18.57 -3.69
C GLU A 282 -0.36 -17.25 -3.88
N ILE A 283 -1.05 -16.12 -3.71
CA ILE A 283 -0.45 -14.79 -3.81
C ILE A 283 0.46 -14.52 -2.63
N VAL A 284 0.03 -14.85 -1.40
CA VAL A 284 0.86 -14.73 -0.19
C VAL A 284 2.18 -15.51 -0.37
N ARG A 285 2.09 -16.75 -0.86
CA ARG A 285 3.28 -17.59 -1.16
C ARG A 285 4.15 -16.99 -2.27
N ARG A 286 3.54 -16.44 -3.31
CA ARG A 286 4.27 -15.80 -4.41
C ARG A 286 5.02 -14.56 -3.94
N VAL A 287 4.37 -13.71 -3.13
CA VAL A 287 5.01 -12.53 -2.53
C VAL A 287 6.18 -12.95 -1.64
N ALA A 288 6.00 -13.95 -0.77
CA ALA A 288 7.08 -14.47 0.07
C ALA A 288 8.28 -14.95 -0.76
N LEU A 289 8.03 -15.67 -1.86
CA LEU A 289 9.09 -16.11 -2.77
C LEU A 289 9.86 -14.95 -3.38
N LEU A 290 9.15 -13.91 -3.85
CA LEU A 290 9.79 -12.72 -4.43
C LEU A 290 10.63 -11.95 -3.40
N MET A 291 10.17 -11.87 -2.14
CA MET A 291 10.93 -11.28 -1.04
C MET A 291 12.27 -12.03 -0.81
N VAL A 292 12.21 -13.36 -0.77
CA VAL A 292 13.42 -14.18 -0.58
C VAL A 292 14.36 -14.08 -1.78
N GLN A 293 13.83 -14.09 -3.00
CA GLN A 293 14.65 -13.89 -4.21
C GLN A 293 15.34 -12.52 -4.21
N LYS A 294 14.64 -11.47 -3.79
CA LYS A 294 15.25 -10.14 -3.59
C LYS A 294 16.36 -10.20 -2.54
N ALA A 295 16.11 -10.83 -1.40
CA ALA A 295 17.09 -10.96 -0.33
C ALA A 295 18.38 -11.65 -0.82
N VAL A 296 18.27 -12.75 -1.58
CA VAL A 296 19.42 -13.42 -2.22
C VAL A 296 20.26 -12.44 -3.06
N THR A 297 19.60 -11.56 -3.82
CA THR A 297 20.32 -10.59 -4.66
C THR A 297 21.00 -9.48 -3.86
N VAL A 298 20.53 -9.20 -2.64
CA VAL A 298 21.11 -8.16 -1.75
C VAL A 298 22.26 -8.73 -0.94
N VAL A 299 22.07 -9.89 -0.32
CA VAL A 299 23.04 -10.49 0.63
C VAL A 299 24.27 -11.05 -0.08
N HIS A 300 24.18 -11.46 -1.35
CA HIS A 300 25.30 -12.01 -2.11
C HIS A 300 26.04 -10.98 -3.00
N LYS A 301 25.77 -9.69 -2.80
CA LYS A 301 26.54 -8.61 -3.42
C LYS A 301 27.72 -8.20 -2.55
#